data_b5af52a5b9e2d78af4d817391a341fdb
#
_entry.id   b5af52a5b9e2d78af4d817391a341fdb
#
_cell.length_a   1.000
_cell.length_b   1.000
_cell.length_c   1.000
_cell.angle_alpha   90.00
_cell.angle_beta   90.00
_cell.angle_gamma   90.00
#
_symmetry.space_group_name_H-M   'P 1'
#
loop_
_entity.id
_entity.type
_entity.pdbx_description
1 polymer ?
#
loop_
_entity_poly.entity_id
_entity_poly.type
_entity_poly.pdbx_seq_one_letter_code
_entity_poly.pdbx_strand_id
1 'polypeptide(L)'
;MKVRVLVCAVLAIAATTFTPLAQQKAQNGDWPSYGRDPGAQRFSPLTQITPQNVATLERTWAFDTGDTAMQVTPLVIDGVMYVAAGDHIFALEPETGKLRWKFADQDMSRRGLAYWPGDAKTGARFYTGASNGRLIAVDVRTGELAPGFGTNGAVDLKASVSVDGGAGNFGLPSPPSIYRDVVITGGTNGEGAPATGRLYGDVRGWDARTGKMLWAFHTVPRPGEPGSDTWPLGAYKNRSGTNAWGFMTVDVERGLVYVPLGSPTDDFYGADRHGNNLYGNSLVALDALTGKLRWYQQLVHHDLWDYDPAAPPTLIDVRRGGRVIPAVAQITKMGLLFIFDRVTGDPIFGMEERPVPQTDVPGEWTSKTQPFPLKPPPLSRLTFDPAKDFYALTPEHASWCKNLWEKNQLVASGPYAPMPLGRDVVTFPSTLGGGGFGGVSYNPQLALVFVNVSNLGMMGRMEPRTDPKTGNVTYGKNSVTGGAYGRFWNPDTRIPCSAPPFGELVAVDVNTGDISWRVPLGIVDELAAKGFKDTGALTLGGSMATAGGLVFIGATADRRFRAFEAKTGKELWVTELDADAKAAPMSFLGRDGRQYVVIMAGGGHQLSRTKPAAGSNLIAFALPSK
;
A
#
# COMPACT_ATOMS: atom_id res chain seq x y z
N MET A 1 3.63 20.86 82.48
CA MET A 1 3.04 21.08 81.19
C MET A 1 4.14 21.13 80.13
N LYS A 2 4.39 20.06 79.39
CA LYS A 2 5.40 19.99 78.33
C LYS A 2 4.65 19.97 76.97
N VAL A 3 4.78 21.03 76.22
CA VAL A 3 4.23 21.15 74.87
C VAL A 3 5.16 20.42 73.90
N ARG A 4 4.68 19.37 73.23
CA ARG A 4 5.38 18.70 72.15
C ARG A 4 4.99 19.38 70.83
N VAL A 5 5.95 19.99 70.17
CA VAL A 5 5.81 20.50 68.79
C VAL A 5 6.04 19.35 67.83
N LEU A 6 4.99 19.03 67.04
CA LEU A 6 5.05 18.03 65.97
C LEU A 6 5.52 18.74 64.69
N VAL A 7 6.70 18.41 64.20
CA VAL A 7 7.23 18.91 62.93
C VAL A 7 6.76 17.93 61.84
N CYS A 8 5.78 18.35 61.04
CA CYS A 8 5.39 17.63 59.82
C CYS A 8 6.38 17.95 58.69
N ALA A 9 7.25 16.99 58.36
CA ALA A 9 8.06 17.05 57.16
C ALA A 9 7.19 16.74 55.94
N VAL A 10 6.93 17.76 55.12
CA VAL A 10 6.28 17.59 53.79
C VAL A 10 7.35 17.12 52.82
N LEU A 11 7.33 15.85 52.46
CA LEU A 11 8.08 15.33 51.30
C LEU A 11 7.43 15.84 50.02
N ALA A 12 8.03 16.83 49.40
CA ALA A 12 7.71 17.23 48.02
C ALA A 12 8.25 16.15 47.06
N ILE A 13 7.38 15.26 46.61
CA ILE A 13 7.66 14.36 45.48
C ILE A 13 7.68 15.24 44.22
N ALA A 14 8.88 15.57 43.75
CA ALA A 14 9.07 16.15 42.43
C ALA A 14 8.62 15.12 41.37
N ALA A 15 7.38 15.22 40.91
CA ALA A 15 6.93 14.53 39.72
C ALA A 15 7.70 15.12 38.54
N THR A 16 8.79 14.45 38.13
CA THR A 16 9.41 14.69 36.84
C THR A 16 8.40 14.31 35.80
N THR A 17 7.67 15.29 35.30
CA THR A 17 6.86 15.14 34.07
C THR A 17 7.85 14.85 32.94
N PHE A 18 8.01 13.58 32.62
CA PHE A 18 8.55 13.17 31.33
C PHE A 18 7.56 13.71 30.29
N THR A 19 7.86 14.88 29.74
CA THR A 19 7.28 15.28 28.46
C THR A 19 7.75 14.23 27.46
N PRO A 20 6.85 13.42 26.85
CA PRO A 20 7.26 12.57 25.75
C PRO A 20 7.82 13.52 24.69
N LEU A 21 9.03 13.27 24.21
CA LEU A 21 9.55 13.87 22.98
C LEU A 21 8.48 13.59 21.92
N ALA A 22 7.63 14.59 21.68
CA ALA A 22 6.61 14.52 20.67
C ALA A 22 7.37 14.24 19.37
N GLN A 23 7.04 13.11 18.73
CA GLN A 23 7.38 12.90 17.32
C GLN A 23 6.94 14.19 16.63
N GLN A 24 7.89 14.95 16.11
CA GLN A 24 7.76 16.38 15.81
C GLN A 24 6.50 16.57 14.96
N LYS A 25 5.50 17.30 15.50
CA LYS A 25 4.32 17.67 14.72
C LYS A 25 4.86 18.38 13.50
N ALA A 26 4.64 17.81 12.30
CA ALA A 26 5.13 18.40 11.06
C ALA A 26 4.82 19.90 11.08
N GLN A 27 5.84 20.75 10.87
CA GLN A 27 5.62 22.17 10.69
C GLN A 27 4.59 22.34 9.58
N ASN A 28 3.77 23.36 9.61
CA ASN A 28 2.60 23.49 8.70
C ASN A 28 2.93 23.36 7.22
N GLY A 29 4.20 23.42 6.82
CA GLY A 29 4.68 23.29 5.46
C GLY A 29 5.43 22.02 5.11
N ASP A 30 5.79 21.18 6.09
CA ASP A 30 6.62 19.99 5.88
C ASP A 30 5.81 18.73 5.51
N TRP A 31 6.54 17.77 4.91
CA TRP A 31 6.05 16.44 4.55
C TRP A 31 7.04 15.35 5.01
N PRO A 32 7.14 15.07 6.33
CA PRO A 32 8.25 14.29 6.90
C PRO A 32 8.09 12.77 6.81
N SER A 33 6.97 12.26 6.28
CA SER A 33 6.73 10.83 6.07
C SER A 33 5.92 10.59 4.80
N TYR A 34 5.84 9.34 4.34
CA TYR A 34 5.09 8.94 3.15
C TYR A 34 3.66 9.51 3.13
N GLY A 35 2.94 9.42 4.23
CA GLY A 35 1.56 9.92 4.38
C GLY A 35 1.46 11.35 4.90
N ARG A 36 2.53 12.12 4.94
CA ARG A 36 2.76 13.36 5.67
C ARG A 36 2.85 13.15 7.19
N ASP A 37 2.05 12.30 7.74
CA ASP A 37 2.02 11.88 9.14
C ASP A 37 2.17 10.36 9.23
N PRO A 38 2.54 9.82 10.42
CA PRO A 38 2.67 8.37 10.62
C PRO A 38 1.36 7.60 10.46
N GLY A 39 0.21 8.29 10.48
CA GLY A 39 -1.13 7.74 10.26
C GLY A 39 -1.51 7.54 8.80
N ALA A 40 -0.62 7.87 7.87
CA ALA A 40 -0.78 7.71 6.42
C ALA A 40 -2.01 8.41 5.83
N GLN A 41 -2.42 9.56 6.40
CA GLN A 41 -3.62 10.29 5.97
C GLN A 41 -3.50 10.91 4.59
N ARG A 42 -2.27 11.26 4.15
CA ARG A 42 -2.01 11.96 2.88
C ARG A 42 -2.88 13.20 2.72
N PHE A 43 -2.92 13.99 3.79
CA PHE A 43 -3.68 15.23 3.88
C PHE A 43 -2.74 16.42 4.05
N SER A 44 -2.82 17.39 3.13
CA SER A 44 -2.12 18.67 3.24
C SER A 44 -3.01 19.70 3.94
N PRO A 45 -2.55 20.36 5.02
CA PRO A 45 -3.29 21.43 5.67
C PRO A 45 -3.22 22.76 4.91
N LEU A 46 -2.47 22.84 3.82
CA LEU A 46 -2.27 24.05 3.03
C LEU A 46 -3.53 24.39 2.22
N THR A 47 -3.80 25.70 2.09
CA THR A 47 -5.04 26.24 1.52
C THR A 47 -4.83 27.25 0.40
N GLN A 48 -3.61 27.47 -0.08
CA GLN A 48 -3.37 28.44 -1.15
C GLN A 48 -3.93 27.97 -2.50
N ILE A 49 -3.86 26.67 -2.77
CA ILE A 49 -4.41 26.07 -3.99
C ILE A 49 -5.82 25.57 -3.68
N THR A 50 -6.81 26.10 -4.40
CA THR A 50 -8.24 25.92 -4.16
C THR A 50 -8.98 25.60 -5.46
N PRO A 51 -10.25 25.18 -5.43
CA PRO A 51 -11.07 25.01 -6.64
C PRO A 51 -11.14 26.24 -7.55
N GLN A 52 -10.99 27.46 -6.99
CA GLN A 52 -11.09 28.71 -7.74
C GLN A 52 -9.82 29.05 -8.54
N ASN A 53 -8.65 28.54 -8.13
CA ASN A 53 -7.38 28.91 -8.76
C ASN A 53 -6.56 27.72 -9.28
N VAL A 54 -6.97 26.48 -9.00
CA VAL A 54 -6.20 25.28 -9.43
C VAL A 54 -6.02 25.19 -10.95
N ALA A 55 -6.92 25.78 -11.73
CA ALA A 55 -6.81 25.81 -13.18
C ALA A 55 -5.58 26.58 -13.70
N THR A 56 -4.97 27.42 -12.86
CA THR A 56 -3.77 28.21 -13.18
C THR A 56 -2.47 27.58 -12.65
N LEU A 57 -2.49 26.32 -12.17
CA LEU A 57 -1.28 25.62 -11.76
C LEU A 57 -0.34 25.42 -12.93
N GLU A 58 0.93 25.75 -12.73
CA GLU A 58 2.01 25.64 -13.70
C GLU A 58 3.12 24.72 -13.20
N ARG A 59 3.76 23.98 -14.12
CA ARG A 59 5.00 23.23 -13.84
C ARG A 59 6.12 24.24 -13.55
N THR A 60 6.70 24.15 -12.34
CA THR A 60 7.77 25.06 -11.91
C THR A 60 9.15 24.49 -12.18
N TRP A 61 9.34 23.19 -11.91
CA TRP A 61 10.58 22.48 -12.17
C TRP A 61 10.35 20.99 -12.34
N ALA A 62 11.35 20.32 -12.90
CA ALA A 62 11.47 18.87 -12.93
C ALA A 62 12.90 18.45 -12.62
N PHE A 63 13.03 17.30 -11.95
CA PHE A 63 14.31 16.67 -11.63
C PHE A 63 14.29 15.22 -12.12
N ASP A 64 15.19 14.90 -13.05
CA ASP A 64 15.38 13.53 -13.52
C ASP A 64 16.24 12.74 -12.53
N THR A 65 15.69 11.65 -12.01
CA THR A 65 16.41 10.78 -11.08
C THR A 65 17.37 9.81 -11.79
N GLY A 66 17.25 9.66 -13.10
CA GLY A 66 18.00 8.70 -13.90
C GLY A 66 17.54 7.25 -13.75
N ASP A 67 16.52 6.98 -12.93
CA ASP A 67 15.99 5.64 -12.65
C ASP A 67 14.60 5.45 -13.28
N THR A 68 14.09 4.23 -13.28
CA THR A 68 12.77 3.90 -13.87
C THR A 68 11.86 3.20 -12.86
N ALA A 69 10.56 3.17 -13.16
CA ALA A 69 9.55 2.47 -12.35
C ALA A 69 9.44 2.96 -10.90
N MET A 70 9.71 4.24 -10.64
CA MET A 70 9.68 4.83 -9.31
C MET A 70 8.26 5.05 -8.81
N GLN A 71 8.04 4.72 -7.54
CA GLN A 71 6.77 4.85 -6.83
C GLN A 71 6.91 5.71 -5.56
N VAL A 72 7.93 6.55 -5.52
CA VAL A 72 8.32 7.31 -4.33
C VAL A 72 7.47 8.57 -4.15
N THR A 73 7.06 8.81 -2.91
CA THR A 73 6.64 10.12 -2.44
C THR A 73 7.84 10.78 -1.75
N PRO A 74 8.30 11.96 -2.19
CA PRO A 74 9.43 12.63 -1.55
C PRO A 74 9.08 13.11 -0.14
N LEU A 75 10.09 13.30 0.70
CA LEU A 75 9.94 13.94 2.00
C LEU A 75 10.42 15.39 1.92
N VAL A 76 9.77 16.30 2.65
CA VAL A 76 10.26 17.67 2.87
C VAL A 76 10.38 17.88 4.37
N ILE A 77 11.59 18.20 4.82
CA ILE A 77 11.96 18.34 6.23
C ILE A 77 12.87 19.54 6.36
N ASP A 78 12.50 20.51 7.20
CA ASP A 78 13.27 21.71 7.47
C ASP A 78 13.71 22.46 6.17
N GLY A 79 12.82 22.45 5.16
CA GLY A 79 13.05 23.11 3.87
C GLY A 79 14.13 22.43 3.00
N VAL A 80 14.29 21.13 3.10
CA VAL A 80 15.05 20.28 2.18
C VAL A 80 14.17 19.13 1.71
N MET A 81 14.18 18.85 0.40
CA MET A 81 13.46 17.72 -0.17
C MET A 81 14.38 16.51 -0.31
N TYR A 82 13.89 15.34 0.07
CA TYR A 82 14.63 14.09 0.01
C TYR A 82 13.88 13.04 -0.80
N VAL A 83 14.56 12.41 -1.74
CA VAL A 83 13.98 11.44 -2.68
C VAL A 83 14.86 10.20 -2.73
N ALA A 84 14.31 9.02 -2.43
CA ALA A 84 14.97 7.76 -2.75
C ALA A 84 14.58 7.35 -4.18
N ALA A 85 15.56 7.08 -5.02
CA ALA A 85 15.33 6.70 -6.40
C ALA A 85 16.34 5.61 -6.79
N GLY A 86 15.89 4.36 -6.77
CA GLY A 86 16.69 3.21 -7.16
C GLY A 86 17.99 3.10 -6.38
N ASP A 87 19.10 3.46 -7.01
CA ASP A 87 20.43 3.38 -6.41
C ASP A 87 20.87 4.67 -5.71
N HIS A 88 19.98 5.65 -5.56
CA HIS A 88 20.36 6.95 -4.99
C HIS A 88 19.34 7.47 -3.97
N ILE A 89 19.85 8.28 -3.01
CA ILE A 89 19.06 9.25 -2.26
C ILE A 89 19.53 10.64 -2.68
N PHE A 90 18.61 11.48 -3.10
CA PHE A 90 18.89 12.86 -3.48
C PHE A 90 18.35 13.80 -2.40
N ALA A 91 19.14 14.83 -2.04
CA ALA A 91 18.69 16.01 -1.31
C ALA A 91 18.62 17.19 -2.27
N LEU A 92 17.44 17.81 -2.35
CA LEU A 92 17.15 18.87 -3.32
C LEU A 92 16.70 20.15 -2.59
N GLU A 93 16.90 21.30 -3.24
CA GLU A 93 16.19 22.52 -2.90
C GLU A 93 14.73 22.39 -3.37
N PRO A 94 13.75 22.41 -2.46
CA PRO A 94 12.39 22.04 -2.81
C PRO A 94 11.71 23.04 -3.77
N GLU A 95 12.12 24.32 -3.75
CA GLU A 95 11.55 25.37 -4.60
C GLU A 95 12.06 25.31 -6.05
N THR A 96 13.23 24.69 -6.29
CA THR A 96 13.92 24.74 -7.59
C THR A 96 14.28 23.38 -8.16
N GLY A 97 14.22 22.31 -7.34
CA GLY A 97 14.70 20.98 -7.71
C GLY A 97 16.22 20.88 -7.81
N LYS A 98 16.99 21.91 -7.42
CA LYS A 98 18.45 21.92 -7.49
C LYS A 98 19.05 20.92 -6.51
N LEU A 99 19.97 20.08 -7.02
CA LEU A 99 20.68 19.08 -6.22
C LEU A 99 21.61 19.75 -5.18
N ARG A 100 21.49 19.32 -3.92
CA ARG A 100 22.40 19.66 -2.82
C ARG A 100 23.45 18.59 -2.60
N TRP A 101 23.01 17.35 -2.43
CA TRP A 101 23.88 16.18 -2.32
C TRP A 101 23.14 14.92 -2.79
N LYS A 102 23.90 13.89 -3.09
CA LYS A 102 23.37 12.54 -3.36
C LYS A 102 24.18 11.49 -2.63
N PHE A 103 23.51 10.47 -2.15
CA PHE A 103 24.07 9.23 -1.65
C PHE A 103 23.80 8.12 -2.67
N ALA A 104 24.74 7.19 -2.83
CA ALA A 104 24.59 6.06 -3.73
C ALA A 104 24.78 4.73 -2.98
N ASP A 105 23.87 3.80 -3.17
CA ASP A 105 23.97 2.41 -2.78
C ASP A 105 23.11 1.55 -3.72
N GLN A 106 23.37 0.27 -3.80
CA GLN A 106 22.71 -0.61 -4.76
C GLN A 106 21.35 -1.10 -4.25
N ASP A 107 20.40 -1.23 -5.18
CA ASP A 107 19.12 -1.91 -4.98
C ASP A 107 18.21 -1.32 -3.87
N MET A 108 18.28 -0.01 -3.62
CA MET A 108 17.45 0.63 -2.60
C MET A 108 15.97 0.61 -2.97
N SER A 109 15.12 0.82 -1.96
CA SER A 109 13.67 0.87 -2.11
C SER A 109 13.21 1.91 -3.13
N ARG A 110 12.30 1.52 -4.01
CA ARG A 110 11.66 2.40 -5.00
C ARG A 110 10.43 3.13 -4.47
N ARG A 111 10.12 2.99 -3.16
CA ARG A 111 8.93 3.58 -2.54
C ARG A 111 9.22 4.65 -1.51
N GLY A 112 10.49 4.91 -1.18
CA GLY A 112 10.86 6.07 -0.39
C GLY A 112 11.73 5.79 0.83
N LEU A 113 11.67 6.74 1.76
CA LEU A 113 12.49 6.83 2.96
C LEU A 113 11.60 6.90 4.20
N ALA A 114 12.14 6.46 5.35
CA ALA A 114 11.63 6.78 6.66
C ALA A 114 12.60 7.72 7.39
N TYR A 115 12.07 8.75 8.04
CA TYR A 115 12.85 9.77 8.76
C TYR A 115 12.75 9.57 10.26
N TRP A 116 13.89 9.51 10.93
CA TRP A 116 14.03 9.56 12.38
C TRP A 116 14.78 10.85 12.78
N PRO A 117 14.19 11.70 13.64
CA PRO A 117 14.79 13.00 13.96
C PRO A 117 16.06 12.93 14.80
N GLY A 118 16.46 11.73 15.24
CA GLY A 118 17.56 11.58 16.16
C GLY A 118 17.16 11.85 17.62
N ASP A 119 18.15 11.97 18.46
CA ASP A 119 18.03 12.34 19.87
C ASP A 119 19.22 13.21 20.33
N ALA A 120 19.35 13.44 21.63
CA ALA A 120 20.42 14.27 22.19
C ALA A 120 21.85 13.73 21.92
N LYS A 121 22.00 12.46 21.52
CA LYS A 121 23.29 11.78 21.32
C LYS A 121 23.52 11.35 19.86
N THR A 122 22.46 11.16 19.12
CA THR A 122 22.50 10.61 17.76
C THR A 122 21.77 11.56 16.81
N GLY A 123 22.44 11.97 15.75
CA GLY A 123 21.85 12.83 14.72
C GLY A 123 20.70 12.19 13.97
N ALA A 124 19.95 13.00 13.23
CA ALA A 124 18.83 12.53 12.41
C ALA A 124 19.28 11.57 11.32
N ARG A 125 18.43 10.58 11.01
CA ARG A 125 18.71 9.52 10.03
C ARG A 125 17.54 9.27 9.09
N PHE A 126 17.88 8.89 7.86
CA PHE A 126 16.96 8.19 6.97
C PHE A 126 17.19 6.68 7.07
N TYR A 127 16.09 5.94 6.97
CA TYR A 127 16.12 4.49 6.80
C TYR A 127 15.45 4.13 5.48
N THR A 128 16.08 3.23 4.75
CA THR A 128 15.53 2.62 3.54
C THR A 128 15.86 1.15 3.50
N GLY A 129 15.05 0.39 2.78
CA GLY A 129 15.34 -1.00 2.51
C GLY A 129 16.11 -1.19 1.22
N ALA A 130 16.61 -2.39 1.00
CA ALA A 130 17.16 -2.83 -0.27
C ALA A 130 16.61 -4.19 -0.69
N SER A 131 16.60 -4.46 -2.01
CA SER A 131 16.11 -5.73 -2.59
C SER A 131 16.96 -6.94 -2.17
N ASN A 132 18.21 -6.70 -1.77
CA ASN A 132 19.12 -7.73 -1.25
C ASN A 132 18.95 -8.02 0.26
N GLY A 133 17.92 -7.43 0.91
CA GLY A 133 17.58 -7.70 2.31
C GLY A 133 18.35 -6.88 3.33
N ARG A 134 18.90 -5.74 2.96
CA ARG A 134 19.52 -4.81 3.91
C ARG A 134 18.51 -3.74 4.37
N LEU A 135 18.60 -3.36 5.65
CA LEU A 135 18.07 -2.10 6.19
C LEU A 135 19.24 -1.13 6.31
N ILE A 136 19.18 -0.04 5.57
CA ILE A 136 20.26 0.95 5.46
C ILE A 136 19.87 2.20 6.24
N ALA A 137 20.82 2.75 7.01
CA ALA A 137 20.69 4.03 7.70
C ALA A 137 21.67 5.06 7.12
N VAL A 138 21.16 6.24 6.76
CA VAL A 138 21.93 7.36 6.20
C VAL A 138 21.78 8.57 7.11
N ASP A 139 22.89 9.21 7.48
CA ASP A 139 22.91 10.47 8.22
C ASP A 139 22.32 11.60 7.34
N VAL A 140 21.31 12.28 7.85
CA VAL A 140 20.56 13.31 7.10
C VAL A 140 21.43 14.51 6.73
N ARG A 141 22.38 14.86 7.58
CA ARG A 141 23.23 16.04 7.43
C ARG A 141 24.36 15.83 6.40
N THR A 142 24.98 14.64 6.42
CA THR A 142 26.15 14.33 5.60
C THR A 142 25.80 13.64 4.29
N GLY A 143 24.67 12.91 4.25
CA GLY A 143 24.33 12.02 3.15
C GLY A 143 25.21 10.77 3.11
N GLU A 144 25.82 10.36 4.21
CA GLU A 144 26.69 9.19 4.33
C GLU A 144 26.05 8.10 5.17
N LEU A 145 26.54 6.86 5.09
CA LEU A 145 26.10 5.77 5.95
C LEU A 145 26.24 6.15 7.43
N ALA A 146 25.18 5.93 8.21
CA ALA A 146 25.13 6.34 9.62
C ALA A 146 26.10 5.51 10.47
N PRO A 147 27.09 6.13 11.13
CA PRO A 147 28.03 5.41 11.98
C PRO A 147 27.31 4.76 13.16
N GLY A 148 27.79 3.58 13.57
CA GLY A 148 27.26 2.83 14.73
C GLY A 148 25.91 2.13 14.51
N PHE A 149 25.35 2.18 13.30
CA PHE A 149 24.16 1.39 12.93
C PHE A 149 24.57 0.10 12.23
N GLY A 150 24.25 -1.05 12.84
CA GLY A 150 24.60 -2.36 12.32
C GLY A 150 26.07 -2.52 11.96
N THR A 151 26.33 -3.15 10.83
CA THR A 151 27.67 -3.24 10.25
C THR A 151 27.77 -2.23 9.10
N ASN A 152 28.67 -1.25 9.21
CA ASN A 152 28.87 -0.22 8.20
C ASN A 152 27.58 0.49 7.76
N GLY A 153 26.74 0.91 8.72
CA GLY A 153 25.50 1.64 8.44
C GLY A 153 24.33 0.78 7.97
N ALA A 154 24.44 -0.55 8.03
CA ALA A 154 23.37 -1.44 7.57
C ALA A 154 23.17 -2.67 8.47
N VAL A 155 21.95 -3.21 8.44
CA VAL A 155 21.57 -4.47 9.08
C VAL A 155 21.17 -5.47 8.00
N ASP A 156 21.69 -6.70 8.06
CA ASP A 156 21.21 -7.82 7.25
C ASP A 156 19.91 -8.38 7.86
N LEU A 157 18.81 -8.12 7.18
CA LEU A 157 17.48 -8.59 7.61
C LEU A 157 17.29 -10.09 7.39
N LYS A 158 18.03 -10.73 6.48
CA LYS A 158 17.89 -12.16 6.17
C LYS A 158 18.34 -13.03 7.33
N ALA A 159 19.40 -12.62 8.02
CA ALA A 159 19.96 -13.37 9.14
C ALA A 159 18.95 -13.67 10.26
N SER A 160 17.96 -12.82 10.44
CA SER A 160 16.96 -12.95 11.51
C SER A 160 15.65 -13.66 11.11
N VAL A 161 15.47 -13.98 9.82
CA VAL A 161 14.27 -14.68 9.29
C VAL A 161 14.60 -16.04 8.67
N SER A 162 15.85 -16.43 8.70
CA SER A 162 16.30 -17.75 8.23
C SER A 162 16.19 -18.78 9.34
N VAL A 163 15.57 -19.93 9.04
CA VAL A 163 15.70 -21.14 9.84
C VAL A 163 16.63 -22.08 9.06
N ASP A 164 17.55 -22.71 9.75
CA ASP A 164 18.50 -23.70 9.20
C ASP A 164 19.37 -23.15 8.04
N GLY A 165 19.73 -21.86 8.08
CA GLY A 165 20.60 -21.25 7.07
C GLY A 165 19.93 -21.02 5.70
N GLY A 166 18.62 -20.90 5.66
CA GLY A 166 17.87 -20.69 4.42
C GLY A 166 18.37 -19.53 3.57
N ALA A 167 18.60 -19.77 2.30
CA ALA A 167 19.09 -18.84 1.29
C ALA A 167 17.96 -18.47 0.33
N GLY A 168 16.96 -17.75 0.79
CA GLY A 168 15.86 -17.24 -0.04
C GLY A 168 16.06 -15.79 -0.47
N ASN A 169 15.25 -15.35 -1.43
CA ASN A 169 15.13 -13.93 -1.73
C ASN A 169 14.38 -13.23 -0.59
N PHE A 170 14.94 -12.12 -0.12
CA PHE A 170 14.32 -11.23 0.84
C PHE A 170 14.68 -9.79 0.49
N GLY A 171 13.69 -8.92 0.51
CA GLY A 171 13.89 -7.51 0.24
C GLY A 171 12.98 -6.64 1.11
N LEU A 172 13.29 -5.37 1.20
CA LEU A 172 12.46 -4.37 1.86
C LEU A 172 12.01 -3.32 0.82
N PRO A 173 10.91 -3.56 0.08
CA PRO A 173 10.50 -2.72 -1.05
C PRO A 173 9.86 -1.40 -0.62
N SER A 174 9.30 -1.34 0.59
CA SER A 174 8.70 -0.14 1.18
C SER A 174 9.55 0.37 2.35
N PRO A 175 9.58 1.69 2.60
CA PRO A 175 10.31 2.21 3.75
C PRO A 175 9.77 1.63 5.07
N PRO A 176 10.63 1.47 6.09
CA PRO A 176 10.17 1.05 7.42
C PRO A 176 9.26 2.09 8.05
N SER A 177 8.47 1.69 9.03
CA SER A 177 7.74 2.61 9.91
C SER A 177 8.57 2.93 11.15
N ILE A 178 8.40 4.13 11.70
CA ILE A 178 9.15 4.56 12.88
C ILE A 178 8.19 4.94 14.00
N TYR A 179 8.43 4.36 15.17
CA TYR A 179 7.78 4.78 16.41
C TYR A 179 8.83 5.08 17.47
N ARG A 180 8.97 6.34 17.86
CA ARG A 180 10.04 6.80 18.76
C ARG A 180 11.42 6.34 18.22
N ASP A 181 12.12 5.49 18.99
CA ASP A 181 13.43 4.96 18.65
C ASP A 181 13.39 3.54 18.09
N VAL A 182 12.24 3.08 17.64
CA VAL A 182 12.05 1.76 17.01
C VAL A 182 11.78 1.92 15.52
N VAL A 183 12.65 1.31 14.71
CA VAL A 183 12.47 1.14 13.26
C VAL A 183 11.78 -0.19 13.03
N ILE A 184 10.58 -0.18 12.42
CA ILE A 184 9.75 -1.37 12.24
C ILE A 184 9.80 -1.80 10.77
N THR A 185 10.23 -3.02 10.51
CA THR A 185 10.38 -3.58 9.16
C THR A 185 9.43 -4.74 8.93
N GLY A 186 8.83 -4.78 7.75
CA GLY A 186 8.31 -6.00 7.13
C GLY A 186 9.31 -6.57 6.14
N GLY A 187 8.86 -6.90 4.92
CA GLY A 187 9.71 -7.34 3.83
C GLY A 187 8.94 -8.08 2.75
N THR A 188 9.60 -8.38 1.64
CA THR A 188 9.14 -9.38 0.67
C THR A 188 10.03 -10.60 0.74
N ASN A 189 9.44 -11.77 0.60
CA ASN A 189 10.07 -13.06 0.55
C ASN A 189 9.45 -13.87 -0.59
N GLY A 190 10.08 -14.91 -1.07
CA GLY A 190 9.63 -15.62 -2.28
C GLY A 190 8.16 -16.07 -2.20
N GLU A 191 7.42 -15.89 -3.29
CA GLU A 191 5.98 -16.19 -3.47
C GLU A 191 5.71 -17.59 -4.05
N GLY A 192 6.74 -18.37 -4.36
CA GLY A 192 6.58 -19.69 -4.95
C GLY A 192 6.24 -20.80 -3.95
N ALA A 193 6.06 -22.01 -4.46
CA ALA A 193 5.72 -23.19 -3.67
C ALA A 193 6.63 -23.35 -2.45
N PRO A 194 6.12 -23.92 -1.34
CA PRO A 194 6.90 -24.16 -0.14
C PRO A 194 8.16 -24.96 -0.43
N ALA A 195 9.27 -24.57 0.20
CA ALA A 195 10.54 -25.26 0.07
C ALA A 195 11.35 -25.12 1.36
N THR A 196 12.18 -26.12 1.65
CA THR A 196 13.12 -26.05 2.78
C THR A 196 14.01 -24.80 2.66
N GLY A 197 14.24 -24.13 3.77
CA GLY A 197 15.09 -22.93 3.81
C GLY A 197 14.43 -21.65 3.32
N ARG A 198 13.09 -21.59 3.23
CA ARG A 198 12.36 -20.34 2.96
C ARG A 198 12.57 -19.34 4.09
N LEU A 199 12.59 -18.07 3.74
CA LEU A 199 12.67 -16.96 4.69
C LEU A 199 11.27 -16.58 5.16
N TYR A 200 11.13 -16.27 6.46
CA TYR A 200 9.85 -15.88 7.05
C TYR A 200 9.48 -14.44 6.70
N GLY A 201 8.17 -14.16 6.69
CA GLY A 201 7.61 -12.82 6.54
C GLY A 201 7.55 -11.99 7.82
N ASP A 202 8.24 -12.40 8.88
CA ASP A 202 8.14 -11.84 10.22
C ASP A 202 8.34 -10.32 10.25
N VAL A 203 7.52 -9.63 11.06
CA VAL A 203 7.65 -8.19 11.33
C VAL A 203 8.58 -7.98 12.51
N ARG A 204 9.51 -7.01 12.39
CA ARG A 204 10.59 -6.84 13.38
C ARG A 204 10.79 -5.38 13.74
N GLY A 205 11.09 -5.14 15.02
CA GLY A 205 11.49 -3.84 15.54
C GLY A 205 12.99 -3.79 15.83
N TRP A 206 13.64 -2.70 15.44
CA TRP A 206 15.07 -2.45 15.55
C TRP A 206 15.34 -1.16 16.29
N ASP A 207 16.35 -1.12 17.12
CA ASP A 207 16.81 0.13 17.74
C ASP A 207 17.36 1.09 16.68
N ALA A 208 16.83 2.29 16.60
CA ALA A 208 17.17 3.28 15.58
C ALA A 208 18.63 3.75 15.64
N ARG A 209 19.30 3.64 16.79
CA ARG A 209 20.69 4.05 16.97
C ARG A 209 21.67 2.99 16.52
N THR A 210 21.38 1.74 16.89
CA THR A 210 22.35 0.65 16.81
C THR A 210 22.02 -0.41 15.77
N GLY A 211 20.77 -0.49 15.32
CA GLY A 211 20.30 -1.58 14.46
C GLY A 211 20.14 -2.93 15.18
N LYS A 212 20.20 -2.94 16.54
CA LYS A 212 19.93 -4.15 17.33
C LYS A 212 18.45 -4.51 17.23
N MET A 213 18.15 -5.77 16.96
CA MET A 213 16.78 -6.26 17.01
C MET A 213 16.22 -6.20 18.43
N LEU A 214 15.05 -5.58 18.59
CA LEU A 214 14.34 -5.42 19.87
C LEU A 214 13.26 -6.47 20.05
N TRP A 215 12.53 -6.78 18.97
CA TRP A 215 11.45 -7.75 18.98
C TRP A 215 11.18 -8.29 17.56
N ALA A 216 10.51 -9.44 17.51
CA ALA A 216 9.95 -10.02 16.29
C ALA A 216 8.51 -10.49 16.56
N PHE A 217 7.64 -10.31 15.57
CA PHE A 217 6.31 -10.89 15.51
C PHE A 217 6.27 -11.94 14.41
N HIS A 218 5.94 -13.17 14.78
CA HIS A 218 5.84 -14.28 13.84
C HIS A 218 4.53 -14.20 13.06
N THR A 219 4.61 -13.90 11.78
CA THR A 219 3.45 -13.76 10.90
C THR A 219 2.81 -15.10 10.53
N VAL A 220 3.61 -16.16 10.52
CA VAL A 220 3.16 -17.56 10.57
C VAL A 220 3.45 -18.10 11.98
N PRO A 221 2.42 -18.27 12.82
CA PRO A 221 2.62 -18.62 14.24
C PRO A 221 3.38 -19.91 14.45
N ARG A 222 4.25 -19.93 15.47
CA ARG A 222 4.97 -21.12 15.90
C ARG A 222 4.06 -21.98 16.79
N PRO A 223 4.37 -23.28 17.01
CA PRO A 223 3.58 -24.12 17.90
C PRO A 223 3.37 -23.52 19.28
N GLY A 224 2.11 -23.41 19.70
CA GLY A 224 1.70 -22.82 20.97
C GLY A 224 1.47 -21.29 20.94
N GLU A 225 1.80 -20.61 19.85
CA GLU A 225 1.43 -19.21 19.67
C GLU A 225 -0.04 -19.07 19.20
N PRO A 226 -0.73 -17.98 19.52
CA PRO A 226 -2.10 -17.72 19.06
C PRO A 226 -2.19 -17.79 17.53
N GLY A 227 -3.18 -18.53 17.00
CA GLY A 227 -3.38 -18.74 15.56
C GLY A 227 -2.62 -19.93 14.97
N SER A 228 -1.76 -20.62 15.72
CA SER A 228 -1.04 -21.80 15.22
C SER A 228 -1.96 -22.98 14.88
N ASP A 229 -3.15 -23.03 15.46
CA ASP A 229 -4.20 -24.02 15.19
C ASP A 229 -4.90 -23.82 13.84
N THR A 230 -4.67 -22.67 13.17
CA THR A 230 -5.19 -22.39 11.82
C THR A 230 -4.28 -22.90 10.71
N TRP A 231 -3.20 -23.58 11.05
CA TRP A 231 -2.22 -24.16 10.16
C TRP A 231 -2.01 -25.63 10.41
N PRO A 232 -1.65 -26.43 9.38
CA PRO A 232 -1.18 -27.78 9.61
C PRO A 232 0.08 -27.80 10.49
N LEU A 233 0.24 -28.86 11.27
CA LEU A 233 1.40 -29.01 12.15
C LEU A 233 2.71 -28.94 11.37
N GLY A 234 3.59 -28.02 11.76
CA GLY A 234 4.90 -27.82 11.14
C GLY A 234 4.90 -26.98 9.87
N ALA A 235 3.75 -26.44 9.42
CA ALA A 235 3.66 -25.60 8.22
C ALA A 235 4.57 -24.36 8.25
N TYR A 236 4.90 -23.85 9.44
CA TYR A 236 5.80 -22.71 9.60
C TYR A 236 7.24 -22.97 9.12
N LYS A 237 7.70 -24.23 9.09
CA LYS A 237 9.12 -24.56 8.83
C LYS A 237 9.57 -24.27 7.39
N ASN A 238 8.65 -24.24 6.45
CA ASN A 238 8.95 -24.09 5.03
C ASN A 238 8.05 -23.05 4.34
N ARG A 239 7.45 -22.14 5.12
CA ARG A 239 6.48 -21.17 4.63
C ARG A 239 7.09 -19.78 4.47
N SER A 240 6.97 -19.22 3.29
CA SER A 240 7.15 -17.80 2.98
C SER A 240 5.78 -17.12 2.75
N GLY A 241 5.75 -15.90 2.25
CA GLY A 241 4.54 -15.11 2.22
C GLY A 241 4.17 -14.58 3.60
N THR A 242 2.90 -14.28 3.82
CA THR A 242 2.38 -13.73 5.08
C THR A 242 3.22 -12.55 5.58
N ASN A 243 3.58 -11.67 4.68
CA ASN A 243 4.61 -10.64 4.87
C ASN A 243 4.03 -9.24 4.66
N ALA A 244 4.61 -8.24 5.32
CA ALA A 244 4.27 -6.84 5.13
C ALA A 244 5.20 -6.21 4.08
N TRP A 245 4.83 -6.29 2.79
CA TRP A 245 5.60 -5.69 1.71
C TRP A 245 5.15 -4.27 1.36
N GLY A 246 3.93 -3.90 1.77
CA GLY A 246 3.38 -2.56 1.68
C GLY A 246 3.85 -1.65 2.81
N PHE A 247 3.18 -0.51 2.96
CA PHE A 247 3.44 0.42 4.05
C PHE A 247 2.70 0.00 5.31
N MET A 248 3.35 0.12 6.44
CA MET A 248 2.75 0.01 7.77
C MET A 248 2.44 1.41 8.31
N THR A 249 1.48 1.52 9.23
CA THR A 249 1.01 2.79 9.76
C THR A 249 1.10 2.82 11.28
N VAL A 250 1.44 3.97 11.85
CA VAL A 250 1.65 4.11 13.30
C VAL A 250 0.66 5.08 13.92
N ASP A 251 -0.06 4.63 14.94
CA ASP A 251 -0.79 5.49 15.87
C ASP A 251 0.16 5.92 16.99
N VAL A 252 0.68 7.13 16.86
CA VAL A 252 1.69 7.66 17.78
C VAL A 252 1.14 7.87 19.19
N GLU A 253 -0.14 8.24 19.31
CA GLU A 253 -0.79 8.48 20.60
C GLU A 253 -0.94 7.19 21.39
N ARG A 254 -1.28 6.09 20.70
CA ARG A 254 -1.58 4.80 21.32
C ARG A 254 -0.40 3.84 21.32
N GLY A 255 0.67 4.17 20.60
CA GLY A 255 1.84 3.30 20.46
C GLY A 255 1.55 2.00 19.71
N LEU A 256 0.66 2.06 18.72
CA LEU A 256 0.28 0.92 17.90
C LEU A 256 0.86 1.04 16.49
N VAL A 257 1.28 -0.08 15.93
CA VAL A 257 1.58 -0.20 14.50
C VAL A 257 0.56 -1.14 13.85
N TYR A 258 -0.05 -0.68 12.74
CA TYR A 258 -0.98 -1.46 11.93
C TYR A 258 -0.25 -2.03 10.74
N VAL A 259 -0.29 -3.34 10.62
CA VAL A 259 0.49 -4.14 9.68
C VAL A 259 -0.46 -4.87 8.74
N PRO A 260 -0.51 -4.53 7.45
CA PRO A 260 -1.26 -5.28 6.45
C PRO A 260 -0.40 -6.45 5.97
N LEU A 261 -0.79 -7.68 6.33
CA LEU A 261 -0.06 -8.90 5.99
C LEU A 261 -0.61 -9.52 4.71
N GLY A 262 0.28 -9.84 3.79
CA GLY A 262 -0.03 -10.47 2.50
C GLY A 262 -0.39 -11.95 2.60
N SER A 263 -0.55 -12.55 1.42
CA SER A 263 -0.97 -13.94 1.24
C SER A 263 0.09 -14.93 1.71
N PRO A 264 -0.32 -16.10 2.24
CA PRO A 264 0.59 -17.22 2.45
C PRO A 264 0.98 -17.87 1.11
N THR A 265 2.20 -18.33 0.95
CA THR A 265 2.61 -19.07 -0.25
C THR A 265 2.11 -20.52 -0.25
N ASP A 266 1.85 -21.18 -1.36
CA ASP A 266 1.75 -20.64 -2.72
C ASP A 266 0.50 -19.76 -2.85
N ASP A 267 0.57 -18.67 -3.64
CA ASP A 267 -0.51 -17.69 -3.76
C ASP A 267 -1.80 -18.24 -4.37
N PHE A 268 -1.70 -19.34 -5.13
CA PHE A 268 -2.83 -19.88 -5.90
C PHE A 268 -3.16 -21.33 -5.57
N TYR A 269 -2.37 -21.99 -4.70
CA TYR A 269 -2.56 -23.37 -4.31
C TYR A 269 -2.20 -23.59 -2.85
N GLY A 270 -3.14 -24.02 -2.05
CA GLY A 270 -3.02 -24.12 -0.60
C GLY A 270 -3.24 -25.52 -0.02
N ALA A 271 -3.18 -26.60 -0.83
CA ALA A 271 -3.45 -27.97 -0.36
C ALA A 271 -2.54 -28.46 0.77
N ASP A 272 -1.37 -27.86 0.94
CA ASP A 272 -0.42 -28.15 2.03
C ASP A 272 -0.61 -27.26 3.26
N ARG A 273 -1.62 -26.35 3.24
CA ARG A 273 -1.87 -25.38 4.31
C ARG A 273 -3.33 -25.26 4.69
N HIS A 274 -4.09 -26.36 4.72
CA HIS A 274 -5.49 -26.37 5.12
C HIS A 274 -5.72 -25.58 6.42
N GLY A 275 -6.81 -24.82 6.47
CA GLY A 275 -7.15 -23.91 7.56
C GLY A 275 -7.12 -22.44 7.13
N ASN A 276 -7.53 -21.54 8.02
CA ASN A 276 -7.64 -20.11 7.68
C ASN A 276 -6.29 -19.39 7.52
N ASN A 277 -5.20 -19.98 7.96
CA ASN A 277 -3.81 -19.51 7.80
C ASN A 277 -3.53 -18.12 8.41
N LEU A 278 -3.87 -17.93 9.69
CA LEU A 278 -3.51 -16.71 10.41
C LEU A 278 -1.96 -16.57 10.49
N TYR A 279 -1.42 -15.38 10.27
CA TYR A 279 -2.05 -14.08 10.08
C TYR A 279 -2.05 -13.64 8.60
N GLY A 280 -2.01 -14.57 7.64
CA GLY A 280 -2.16 -14.24 6.22
C GLY A 280 -3.41 -13.40 5.95
N ASN A 281 -3.29 -12.45 5.02
CA ASN A 281 -4.36 -11.56 4.57
C ASN A 281 -5.08 -10.83 5.71
N SER A 282 -4.35 -10.45 6.75
CA SER A 282 -4.89 -9.80 7.94
C SER A 282 -4.39 -8.37 8.10
N LEU A 283 -5.22 -7.52 8.66
CA LEU A 283 -4.78 -6.30 9.32
C LEU A 283 -4.46 -6.65 10.79
N VAL A 284 -3.20 -6.47 11.18
CA VAL A 284 -2.71 -6.79 12.53
C VAL A 284 -2.29 -5.51 13.24
N ALA A 285 -2.76 -5.30 14.46
CA ALA A 285 -2.30 -4.23 15.35
C ALA A 285 -1.34 -4.77 16.40
N LEU A 286 -0.11 -4.24 16.39
CA LEU A 286 0.93 -4.59 17.36
C LEU A 286 1.26 -3.40 18.25
N ASP A 287 1.67 -3.68 19.47
CA ASP A 287 2.38 -2.70 20.30
C ASP A 287 3.72 -2.35 19.63
N ALA A 288 3.91 -1.10 19.26
CA ALA A 288 5.05 -0.68 18.46
C ALA A 288 6.42 -0.76 19.19
N LEU A 289 6.42 -0.79 20.54
CA LEU A 289 7.65 -0.93 21.32
C LEU A 289 8.04 -2.38 21.57
N THR A 290 7.07 -3.29 21.61
CA THR A 290 7.29 -4.67 22.07
C THR A 290 6.96 -5.74 21.05
N GLY A 291 6.29 -5.38 19.93
CA GLY A 291 5.80 -6.33 18.92
C GLY A 291 4.64 -7.21 19.40
N LYS A 292 4.09 -6.98 20.61
CA LYS A 292 2.99 -7.79 21.14
C LYS A 292 1.70 -7.53 20.37
N LEU A 293 1.03 -8.61 19.98
CA LEU A 293 -0.28 -8.56 19.34
C LEU A 293 -1.31 -7.89 20.26
N ARG A 294 -2.06 -6.93 19.70
CA ARG A 294 -3.20 -6.27 20.35
C ARG A 294 -4.51 -6.80 19.83
N TRP A 295 -4.67 -6.81 18.51
CA TRP A 295 -5.81 -7.39 17.81
C TRP A 295 -5.45 -7.68 16.35
N TYR A 296 -6.27 -8.46 15.68
CA TYR A 296 -6.20 -8.67 14.24
C TYR A 296 -7.61 -8.81 13.65
N GLN A 297 -7.71 -8.53 12.34
CA GLN A 297 -8.87 -8.86 11.53
C GLN A 297 -8.39 -9.53 10.25
N GLN A 298 -8.80 -10.77 10.01
CA GLN A 298 -8.49 -11.46 8.77
C GLN A 298 -9.48 -11.03 7.67
N LEU A 299 -8.97 -10.58 6.54
CA LEU A 299 -9.74 -9.99 5.45
C LEU A 299 -9.96 -10.95 4.29
N VAL A 300 -9.19 -12.04 4.24
CA VAL A 300 -9.37 -13.19 3.34
C VAL A 300 -8.96 -14.45 4.09
N HIS A 301 -9.85 -15.43 4.19
CA HIS A 301 -9.55 -16.73 4.76
C HIS A 301 -8.96 -17.65 3.68
N HIS A 302 -7.86 -18.34 4.00
CA HIS A 302 -7.24 -19.31 3.09
C HIS A 302 -7.11 -18.80 1.66
N ASP A 303 -6.34 -17.75 1.47
CA ASP A 303 -6.24 -17.06 0.18
C ASP A 303 -5.68 -17.96 -0.93
N LEU A 304 -6.39 -18.01 -2.06
CA LEU A 304 -6.05 -18.73 -3.28
C LEU A 304 -6.05 -17.79 -4.50
N TRP A 305 -6.02 -16.46 -4.28
CA TRP A 305 -6.24 -15.45 -5.32
C TRP A 305 -5.14 -14.38 -5.37
N ASP A 306 -4.17 -14.39 -4.45
CA ASP A 306 -3.21 -13.30 -4.26
C ASP A 306 -3.93 -11.98 -3.90
N TYR A 307 -4.87 -12.03 -2.94
CA TYR A 307 -5.68 -10.89 -2.52
C TYR A 307 -5.13 -10.17 -1.29
N ASP A 308 -3.83 -9.85 -1.30
CA ASP A 308 -3.18 -9.09 -0.25
C ASP A 308 -3.91 -7.80 0.11
N PRO A 309 -4.00 -7.41 1.39
CA PRO A 309 -4.31 -6.04 1.79
C PRO A 309 -3.07 -5.13 1.64
N ALA A 310 -2.64 -4.89 0.38
CA ALA A 310 -1.37 -4.24 0.05
C ALA A 310 -1.31 -2.74 0.40
N ALA A 311 -2.47 -2.13 0.65
CA ALA A 311 -2.60 -0.70 0.91
C ALA A 311 -2.11 -0.32 2.32
N PRO A 312 -1.51 0.89 2.52
CA PRO A 312 -1.26 1.39 3.86
C PRO A 312 -2.58 1.54 4.63
N PRO A 313 -2.70 0.98 5.85
CA PRO A 313 -3.81 1.27 6.74
C PRO A 313 -3.85 2.78 7.02
N THR A 314 -4.99 3.45 6.83
CA THR A 314 -5.07 4.91 6.99
C THR A 314 -5.84 5.26 8.25
N LEU A 315 -5.23 6.06 9.14
CA LEU A 315 -5.89 6.50 10.37
C LEU A 315 -6.90 7.60 10.05
N ILE A 316 -8.12 7.39 10.53
CA ILE A 316 -9.26 8.31 10.33
C ILE A 316 -10.01 8.49 11.65
N ASP A 317 -10.91 9.47 11.69
CA ASP A 317 -11.83 9.66 12.80
C ASP A 317 -13.27 9.55 12.28
N VAL A 318 -14.06 8.67 12.91
CA VAL A 318 -15.47 8.44 12.59
C VAL A 318 -16.35 9.11 13.65
N ARG A 319 -17.26 9.99 13.23
CA ARG A 319 -18.24 10.64 14.12
C ARG A 319 -19.55 9.88 14.07
N ARG A 320 -19.90 9.19 15.16
CA ARG A 320 -21.12 8.37 15.24
C ARG A 320 -21.71 8.41 16.64
N GLY A 321 -23.03 8.58 16.75
CA GLY A 321 -23.71 8.63 18.04
C GLY A 321 -23.19 9.72 18.98
N GLY A 322 -22.80 10.89 18.45
CA GLY A 322 -22.26 12.00 19.23
C GLY A 322 -20.81 11.80 19.73
N ARG A 323 -20.14 10.71 19.36
CA ARG A 323 -18.76 10.40 19.75
C ARG A 323 -17.83 10.41 18.53
N VAL A 324 -16.56 10.72 18.78
CA VAL A 324 -15.47 10.51 17.82
C VAL A 324 -14.84 9.15 18.13
N ILE A 325 -14.87 8.25 17.17
CA ILE A 325 -14.28 6.92 17.26
C ILE A 325 -12.98 6.96 16.46
N PRO A 326 -11.81 6.76 17.10
CA PRO A 326 -10.56 6.63 16.39
C PRO A 326 -10.60 5.34 15.55
N ALA A 327 -10.42 5.47 14.23
CA ALA A 327 -10.61 4.36 13.30
C ALA A 327 -9.40 4.17 12.37
N VAL A 328 -9.32 2.98 11.77
CA VAL A 328 -8.38 2.66 10.71
C VAL A 328 -9.15 2.13 9.51
N ALA A 329 -8.87 2.70 8.33
CA ALA A 329 -9.45 2.29 7.05
C ALA A 329 -8.46 1.44 6.26
N GLN A 330 -8.90 0.25 5.81
CA GLN A 330 -8.11 -0.68 5.02
C GLN A 330 -8.84 -1.04 3.73
N ILE A 331 -8.34 -0.56 2.60
CA ILE A 331 -8.78 -1.03 1.28
C ILE A 331 -8.02 -2.30 0.90
N THR A 332 -8.69 -3.26 0.28
CA THR A 332 -8.11 -4.54 -0.14
C THR A 332 -8.04 -4.70 -1.66
N LYS A 333 -7.29 -5.69 -2.15
CA LYS A 333 -7.30 -6.06 -3.58
C LYS A 333 -8.70 -6.43 -4.08
N MET A 334 -9.60 -6.90 -3.20
CA MET A 334 -11.01 -7.11 -3.56
C MET A 334 -11.80 -5.80 -3.80
N GLY A 335 -11.22 -4.63 -3.54
CA GLY A 335 -11.94 -3.36 -3.58
C GLY A 335 -12.97 -3.21 -2.46
N LEU A 336 -12.81 -3.98 -1.39
CA LEU A 336 -13.59 -3.87 -0.16
C LEU A 336 -12.85 -2.93 0.79
N LEU A 337 -13.53 -1.90 1.27
CA LEU A 337 -13.02 -0.95 2.26
C LEU A 337 -13.53 -1.32 3.65
N PHE A 338 -12.66 -1.83 4.50
CA PHE A 338 -12.95 -2.13 5.90
C PHE A 338 -12.59 -0.92 6.77
N ILE A 339 -13.42 -0.64 7.77
CA ILE A 339 -13.20 0.45 8.74
C ILE A 339 -13.37 -0.12 10.14
N PHE A 340 -12.25 -0.16 10.89
CA PHE A 340 -12.19 -0.73 12.23
C PHE A 340 -11.92 0.35 13.28
N ASP A 341 -12.46 0.16 14.49
CA ASP A 341 -11.96 0.88 15.67
C ASP A 341 -10.48 0.52 15.87
N ARG A 342 -9.60 1.52 15.90
CA ARG A 342 -8.15 1.25 15.98
C ARG A 342 -7.67 0.76 17.34
N VAL A 343 -8.52 0.81 18.37
CA VAL A 343 -8.17 0.32 19.71
C VAL A 343 -8.57 -1.14 19.90
N THR A 344 -9.78 -1.49 19.44
CA THR A 344 -10.36 -2.82 19.68
C THR A 344 -10.29 -3.75 18.47
N GLY A 345 -10.21 -3.20 17.26
CA GLY A 345 -10.31 -3.95 16.01
C GLY A 345 -11.75 -4.22 15.58
N ASP A 346 -12.75 -3.74 16.31
CA ASP A 346 -14.15 -3.97 15.97
C ASP A 346 -14.54 -3.25 14.67
N PRO A 347 -15.28 -3.91 13.74
CA PRO A 347 -15.75 -3.27 12.52
C PRO A 347 -16.83 -2.23 12.83
N ILE A 348 -16.57 -0.94 12.52
CA ILE A 348 -17.46 0.17 12.89
C ILE A 348 -18.83 0.06 12.23
N PHE A 349 -18.89 -0.44 11.00
CA PHE A 349 -20.14 -0.61 10.26
C PHE A 349 -20.64 -2.05 10.22
N GLY A 350 -19.98 -2.95 10.97
CA GLY A 350 -20.25 -4.37 10.93
C GLY A 350 -19.57 -5.08 9.77
N MET A 351 -19.46 -6.39 9.92
CA MET A 351 -18.89 -7.32 8.95
C MET A 351 -19.68 -8.63 9.02
N GLU A 352 -19.86 -9.30 7.89
CA GLU A 352 -20.54 -10.59 7.82
C GLU A 352 -19.73 -11.62 7.04
N GLU A 353 -19.85 -12.87 7.44
CA GLU A 353 -19.32 -14.02 6.73
C GLU A 353 -20.31 -14.46 5.65
N ARG A 354 -19.89 -14.39 4.36
CA ARG A 354 -20.73 -14.82 3.24
C ARG A 354 -20.24 -16.14 2.66
N PRO A 355 -21.13 -17.10 2.38
CA PRO A 355 -20.75 -18.33 1.68
C PRO A 355 -20.09 -18.05 0.32
N VAL A 356 -19.04 -18.82 -0.01
CA VAL A 356 -18.31 -18.69 -1.27
C VAL A 356 -18.21 -20.04 -1.98
N PRO A 357 -17.98 -20.04 -3.32
CA PRO A 357 -17.79 -21.27 -4.07
C PRO A 357 -16.63 -22.12 -3.54
N GLN A 358 -16.78 -23.44 -3.63
CA GLN A 358 -15.77 -24.39 -3.20
C GLN A 358 -14.94 -24.89 -4.38
N THR A 359 -13.69 -25.25 -4.13
CA THR A 359 -12.75 -25.73 -5.15
C THR A 359 -13.10 -27.14 -5.64
N ASP A 360 -12.77 -27.44 -6.93
CA ASP A 360 -12.80 -28.77 -7.52
C ASP A 360 -11.38 -29.35 -7.73
N VAL A 361 -10.33 -28.63 -7.27
CA VAL A 361 -8.93 -29.04 -7.43
C VAL A 361 -8.59 -30.14 -6.40
N PRO A 362 -8.06 -31.29 -6.82
CA PRO A 362 -7.76 -32.39 -5.90
C PRO A 362 -6.81 -31.98 -4.77
N GLY A 363 -7.18 -32.32 -3.53
CA GLY A 363 -6.40 -32.04 -2.32
C GLY A 363 -6.47 -30.58 -1.83
N GLU A 364 -7.01 -29.67 -2.63
CA GLU A 364 -7.19 -28.27 -2.22
C GLU A 364 -8.38 -28.13 -1.26
N TRP A 365 -8.32 -27.08 -0.45
CA TRP A 365 -9.37 -26.71 0.48
C TRP A 365 -9.75 -25.25 0.29
N THR A 366 -11.01 -24.91 0.48
CA THR A 366 -11.51 -23.54 0.41
C THR A 366 -12.26 -23.23 1.70
N SER A 367 -12.05 -22.07 2.30
CA SER A 367 -12.89 -21.61 3.38
C SER A 367 -14.36 -21.59 2.92
N LYS A 368 -15.28 -21.97 3.81
CA LYS A 368 -16.72 -22.00 3.51
C LYS A 368 -17.29 -20.60 3.29
N THR A 369 -16.70 -19.62 3.95
CA THR A 369 -17.14 -18.22 3.94
C THR A 369 -15.96 -17.28 3.77
N GLN A 370 -16.26 -16.04 3.40
CA GLN A 370 -15.28 -14.94 3.38
C GLN A 370 -15.92 -13.69 4.03
N PRO A 371 -15.11 -12.83 4.67
CA PRO A 371 -15.58 -11.64 5.33
C PRO A 371 -15.91 -10.51 4.33
N PHE A 372 -17.08 -9.90 4.50
CA PHE A 372 -17.51 -8.72 3.76
C PHE A 372 -17.92 -7.61 4.73
N PRO A 373 -17.46 -6.36 4.51
CA PRO A 373 -17.99 -5.23 5.27
C PRO A 373 -19.46 -5.01 4.89
N LEU A 374 -20.31 -4.69 5.86
CA LEU A 374 -21.70 -4.30 5.59
C LEU A 374 -21.76 -2.92 4.92
N LYS A 375 -20.82 -2.04 5.29
CA LYS A 375 -20.55 -0.73 4.68
C LYS A 375 -19.05 -0.40 4.75
N PRO A 376 -18.53 0.31 3.76
CA PRO A 376 -19.12 0.71 2.46
C PRO A 376 -19.47 -0.50 1.58
N PRO A 377 -20.34 -0.30 0.56
CA PRO A 377 -20.50 -1.32 -0.49
C PRO A 377 -19.17 -1.50 -1.26
N PRO A 378 -19.02 -2.59 -2.03
CA PRO A 378 -17.82 -2.80 -2.85
C PRO A 378 -17.49 -1.58 -3.73
N LEU A 379 -16.24 -1.13 -3.68
CA LEU A 379 -15.81 0.04 -4.43
C LEU A 379 -15.38 -0.31 -5.86
N SER A 380 -14.99 -1.55 -6.13
CA SER A 380 -14.69 -2.06 -7.48
C SER A 380 -15.69 -3.13 -7.90
N ARG A 381 -15.65 -3.48 -9.18
CA ARG A 381 -16.45 -4.58 -9.76
C ARG A 381 -16.02 -5.92 -9.13
N LEU A 382 -17.00 -6.70 -8.65
CA LEU A 382 -16.78 -8.05 -8.09
C LEU A 382 -17.33 -9.16 -8.98
N THR A 383 -18.20 -8.83 -9.95
CA THR A 383 -18.89 -9.79 -10.82
C THR A 383 -18.82 -9.34 -12.28
N PHE A 384 -19.04 -10.27 -13.18
CA PHE A 384 -19.13 -10.02 -14.60
C PHE A 384 -20.35 -10.78 -15.17
N ASP A 385 -21.32 -10.04 -15.70
CA ASP A 385 -22.45 -10.60 -16.43
C ASP A 385 -22.18 -10.52 -17.93
N PRO A 386 -21.93 -11.64 -18.63
CA PRO A 386 -21.63 -11.62 -20.07
C PRO A 386 -22.72 -10.98 -20.92
N ALA A 387 -23.97 -10.93 -20.46
CA ALA A 387 -25.06 -10.31 -21.19
C ALA A 387 -25.05 -8.77 -21.12
N LYS A 388 -24.38 -8.18 -20.11
CA LYS A 388 -24.43 -6.73 -19.83
C LYS A 388 -23.05 -6.07 -19.79
N ASP A 389 -22.04 -6.80 -19.33
CA ASP A 389 -20.77 -6.22 -18.91
C ASP A 389 -19.65 -6.36 -19.95
N PHE A 390 -19.92 -6.92 -21.15
CA PHE A 390 -18.93 -6.93 -22.21
C PHE A 390 -18.63 -5.54 -22.75
N TYR A 391 -17.38 -5.35 -23.14
CA TYR A 391 -16.95 -4.17 -23.89
C TYR A 391 -17.72 -4.04 -25.20
N ALA A 392 -18.25 -2.86 -25.48
CA ALA A 392 -19.08 -2.61 -26.66
C ALA A 392 -18.78 -1.29 -27.39
N LEU A 393 -17.67 -0.58 -27.03
CA LEU A 393 -17.42 0.76 -27.59
C LEU A 393 -16.90 0.73 -29.04
N THR A 394 -16.04 -0.22 -29.39
CA THR A 394 -15.50 -0.35 -30.75
C THR A 394 -15.69 -1.75 -31.27
N PRO A 395 -16.19 -1.92 -32.53
CA PRO A 395 -16.52 -3.24 -33.09
C PRO A 395 -15.33 -4.22 -33.10
N GLU A 396 -14.13 -3.74 -33.43
CA GLU A 396 -12.93 -4.58 -33.56
C GLU A 396 -12.53 -5.17 -32.21
N HIS A 397 -12.49 -4.34 -31.17
CA HIS A 397 -12.13 -4.78 -29.81
C HIS A 397 -13.25 -5.65 -29.21
N ALA A 398 -14.52 -5.28 -29.42
CA ALA A 398 -15.67 -6.09 -29.00
C ALA A 398 -15.64 -7.49 -29.61
N SER A 399 -15.38 -7.59 -30.93
CA SER A 399 -15.25 -8.87 -31.62
C SER A 399 -14.06 -9.68 -31.09
N TRP A 400 -12.93 -9.05 -30.84
CA TRP A 400 -11.77 -9.72 -30.28
C TRP A 400 -12.08 -10.32 -28.89
N CYS A 401 -12.71 -9.56 -28.01
CA CYS A 401 -13.09 -10.01 -26.68
C CYS A 401 -14.13 -11.14 -26.72
N LYS A 402 -15.10 -11.04 -27.60
CA LYS A 402 -16.10 -12.09 -27.81
C LYS A 402 -15.45 -13.38 -28.32
N ASN A 403 -14.55 -13.29 -29.30
CA ASN A 403 -13.81 -14.44 -29.83
C ASN A 403 -12.93 -15.09 -28.73
N LEU A 404 -12.25 -14.28 -27.87
CA LEU A 404 -11.52 -14.81 -26.73
C LEU A 404 -12.43 -15.62 -25.81
N TRP A 405 -13.61 -15.10 -25.50
CA TRP A 405 -14.59 -15.74 -24.63
C TRP A 405 -15.12 -17.06 -25.24
N GLU A 406 -15.61 -17.01 -26.46
CA GLU A 406 -16.26 -18.15 -27.13
C GLU A 406 -15.25 -19.26 -27.47
N LYS A 407 -14.11 -18.91 -28.08
CA LYS A 407 -13.07 -19.88 -28.44
C LYS A 407 -12.53 -20.67 -27.25
N ASN A 408 -12.41 -20.03 -26.09
CA ASN A 408 -11.87 -20.66 -24.90
C ASN A 408 -12.96 -21.09 -23.90
N GLN A 409 -14.23 -21.00 -24.28
CA GLN A 409 -15.37 -21.39 -23.45
C GLN A 409 -15.32 -20.81 -22.06
N LEU A 410 -14.93 -19.52 -21.96
CA LEU A 410 -14.78 -18.81 -20.69
C LEU A 410 -16.15 -18.73 -20.00
N VAL A 411 -16.13 -18.77 -18.66
CA VAL A 411 -17.30 -18.57 -17.81
C VAL A 411 -17.01 -17.52 -16.76
N ALA A 412 -18.03 -16.71 -16.46
CA ALA A 412 -17.94 -15.77 -15.34
C ALA A 412 -18.09 -16.50 -14.02
N SER A 413 -17.37 -16.03 -13.01
CA SER A 413 -17.49 -16.51 -11.64
C SER A 413 -17.81 -15.37 -10.67
N GLY A 414 -18.32 -15.71 -9.49
CA GLY A 414 -18.57 -14.75 -8.41
C GLY A 414 -17.31 -14.38 -7.63
N PRO A 415 -17.45 -13.49 -6.66
CA PRO A 415 -16.36 -13.13 -5.78
C PRO A 415 -15.85 -14.35 -5.01
N TYR A 416 -14.53 -14.42 -4.83
CA TYR A 416 -13.83 -15.51 -4.16
C TYR A 416 -14.10 -16.92 -4.77
N ALA A 417 -14.48 -17.00 -6.05
CA ALA A 417 -14.54 -18.30 -6.73
C ALA A 417 -13.11 -18.81 -6.97
N PRO A 418 -12.76 -20.03 -6.52
CA PRO A 418 -11.44 -20.62 -6.80
C PRO A 418 -11.26 -20.86 -8.30
N MET A 419 -10.02 -20.85 -8.76
CA MET A 419 -9.70 -21.25 -10.14
C MET A 419 -9.98 -22.75 -10.31
N PRO A 420 -10.84 -23.15 -11.25
CA PRO A 420 -11.22 -24.55 -11.44
C PRO A 420 -10.13 -25.35 -12.18
N LEU A 421 -10.22 -26.66 -12.10
CA LEU A 421 -9.30 -27.55 -12.80
C LEU A 421 -9.59 -27.52 -14.31
N GLY A 422 -8.54 -27.24 -15.11
CA GLY A 422 -8.50 -27.48 -16.56
C GLY A 422 -9.32 -26.52 -17.44
N ARG A 423 -10.13 -25.60 -16.89
CA ARG A 423 -10.90 -24.63 -17.67
C ARG A 423 -10.74 -23.22 -17.10
N ASP A 424 -10.63 -22.23 -17.98
CA ASP A 424 -10.50 -20.84 -17.54
C ASP A 424 -11.84 -20.26 -17.07
N VAL A 425 -11.78 -19.56 -15.94
CA VAL A 425 -12.86 -18.67 -15.47
C VAL A 425 -12.40 -17.23 -15.48
N VAL A 426 -13.37 -16.31 -15.61
CA VAL A 426 -13.16 -14.86 -15.46
C VAL A 426 -13.65 -14.44 -14.09
N THR A 427 -12.75 -13.88 -13.28
CA THR A 427 -13.02 -13.36 -11.93
C THR A 427 -12.73 -11.88 -11.84
N PHE A 428 -13.42 -11.19 -10.94
CA PHE A 428 -13.19 -9.80 -10.60
C PHE A 428 -13.02 -9.63 -9.08
N PRO A 429 -12.10 -8.72 -8.70
CA PRO A 429 -11.07 -8.05 -9.49
C PRO A 429 -9.90 -8.97 -9.83
N SER A 430 -8.96 -8.48 -10.65
CA SER A 430 -7.69 -9.19 -10.92
C SER A 430 -6.74 -9.12 -9.74
N THR A 431 -5.62 -9.88 -9.78
CA THR A 431 -4.54 -9.84 -8.78
C THR A 431 -3.86 -8.47 -8.63
N LEU A 432 -4.01 -7.55 -9.61
CA LEU A 432 -3.60 -6.16 -9.42
C LEU A 432 -4.44 -5.43 -8.37
N GLY A 433 -5.64 -5.94 -8.13
CA GLY A 433 -6.59 -5.45 -7.17
C GLY A 433 -7.57 -4.42 -7.71
N GLY A 434 -8.77 -4.41 -7.11
CA GLY A 434 -9.70 -3.31 -7.16
C GLY A 434 -9.11 -2.10 -6.44
N GLY A 435 -8.68 -2.24 -5.17
CA GLY A 435 -7.83 -1.29 -4.47
C GLY A 435 -6.37 -1.72 -4.48
N GLY A 436 -5.44 -0.82 -4.74
CA GLY A 436 -4.01 -1.10 -4.87
C GLY A 436 -3.16 -0.58 -3.69
N PHE A 437 -1.85 -0.80 -3.78
CA PHE A 437 -0.86 -0.39 -2.76
C PHE A 437 -0.86 1.13 -2.47
N GLY A 438 -1.42 1.93 -3.35
CA GLY A 438 -1.55 3.37 -3.13
C GLY A 438 -2.48 3.74 -1.98
N GLY A 439 -3.41 2.87 -1.59
CA GLY A 439 -4.31 3.06 -0.46
C GLY A 439 -5.26 4.25 -0.60
N VAL A 440 -5.67 4.82 0.51
CA VAL A 440 -6.64 5.92 0.56
C VAL A 440 -6.01 7.22 1.04
N SER A 441 -6.55 8.39 0.65
CA SER A 441 -6.29 9.67 1.33
C SER A 441 -7.53 10.10 2.12
N TYR A 442 -7.33 10.82 3.24
CA TYR A 442 -8.40 11.21 4.14
C TYR A 442 -8.46 12.73 4.30
N ASN A 443 -9.63 13.31 4.11
CA ASN A 443 -9.88 14.72 4.44
C ASN A 443 -10.68 14.80 5.75
N PRO A 444 -10.05 15.17 6.89
CA PRO A 444 -10.72 15.23 8.18
C PRO A 444 -11.77 16.33 8.31
N GLN A 445 -11.70 17.37 7.48
CA GLN A 445 -12.67 18.48 7.49
C GLN A 445 -13.98 18.08 6.83
N LEU A 446 -13.90 17.21 5.81
CA LEU A 446 -15.06 16.71 5.07
C LEU A 446 -15.53 15.35 5.58
N ALA A 447 -14.74 14.66 6.42
CA ALA A 447 -14.92 13.27 6.81
C ALA A 447 -15.01 12.31 5.61
N LEU A 448 -14.22 12.58 4.55
CA LEU A 448 -14.19 11.79 3.32
C LEU A 448 -12.85 11.07 3.17
N VAL A 449 -12.91 9.80 2.80
CA VAL A 449 -11.77 9.08 2.23
C VAL A 449 -11.92 8.97 0.72
N PHE A 450 -10.80 9.09 0.00
CA PHE A 450 -10.74 9.01 -1.45
C PHE A 450 -9.94 7.79 -1.86
N VAL A 451 -10.53 6.96 -2.71
CA VAL A 451 -9.99 5.67 -3.14
C VAL A 451 -10.03 5.57 -4.65
N ASN A 452 -8.89 5.33 -5.28
CA ASN A 452 -8.86 4.95 -6.68
C ASN A 452 -8.95 3.43 -6.81
N VAL A 453 -9.81 2.98 -7.72
CA VAL A 453 -10.07 1.55 -7.96
C VAL A 453 -9.92 1.19 -9.43
N SER A 454 -9.56 -0.08 -9.69
CA SER A 454 -9.48 -0.66 -11.03
C SER A 454 -10.55 -1.74 -11.23
N ASN A 455 -11.23 -1.69 -12.38
CA ASN A 455 -12.24 -2.67 -12.80
C ASN A 455 -11.68 -3.61 -13.87
N LEU A 456 -10.59 -4.31 -13.54
CA LEU A 456 -9.95 -5.29 -14.41
C LEU A 456 -10.21 -6.70 -13.89
N GLY A 457 -10.71 -7.59 -14.75
CA GLY A 457 -10.82 -9.01 -14.45
C GLY A 457 -9.53 -9.79 -14.70
N MET A 458 -9.46 -10.98 -14.15
CA MET A 458 -8.43 -11.97 -14.50
C MET A 458 -9.06 -13.24 -15.03
N MET A 459 -8.25 -13.98 -15.81
CA MET A 459 -8.57 -15.32 -16.30
C MET A 459 -7.65 -16.32 -15.63
N GLY A 460 -8.15 -17.52 -15.37
CA GLY A 460 -7.30 -18.55 -14.83
C GLY A 460 -7.98 -19.90 -14.67
N ARG A 461 -7.13 -20.92 -14.65
CA ARG A 461 -7.44 -22.30 -14.31
C ARG A 461 -6.29 -22.90 -13.53
N MET A 462 -6.54 -23.97 -12.81
CA MET A 462 -5.50 -24.81 -12.23
C MET A 462 -5.12 -25.94 -13.20
N GLU A 463 -3.82 -26.20 -13.30
CA GLU A 463 -3.25 -27.27 -14.10
C GLU A 463 -2.32 -28.14 -13.26
N PRO A 464 -2.28 -29.48 -13.48
CA PRO A 464 -1.37 -30.35 -12.77
C PRO A 464 0.09 -30.05 -13.14
N ARG A 465 0.96 -30.09 -12.14
CA ARG A 465 2.41 -29.96 -12.27
C ARG A 465 3.05 -31.17 -11.61
N THR A 466 3.71 -32.01 -12.39
CA THR A 466 4.41 -33.17 -11.88
C THR A 466 5.88 -32.84 -11.58
N ASP A 467 6.30 -33.07 -10.36
CA ASP A 467 7.71 -32.94 -9.99
C ASP A 467 8.51 -34.07 -10.71
N PRO A 468 9.46 -33.73 -11.57
CA PRO A 468 10.19 -34.72 -12.36
C PRO A 468 11.10 -35.66 -11.52
N LYS A 469 11.41 -35.27 -10.27
CA LYS A 469 12.27 -36.05 -9.37
C LYS A 469 11.48 -37.01 -8.49
N THR A 470 10.31 -36.58 -8.02
CA THR A 470 9.53 -37.36 -7.05
C THR A 470 8.28 -38.00 -7.64
N GLY A 471 7.83 -37.55 -8.82
CA GLY A 471 6.57 -37.96 -9.42
C GLY A 471 5.33 -37.35 -8.75
N ASN A 472 5.51 -36.54 -7.71
CA ASN A 472 4.40 -35.91 -7.00
C ASN A 472 3.67 -34.91 -7.90
N VAL A 473 2.34 -34.94 -7.84
CA VAL A 473 1.47 -33.97 -8.57
C VAL A 473 1.04 -32.88 -7.62
N THR A 474 1.33 -31.66 -8.00
CA THR A 474 0.81 -30.43 -7.41
C THR A 474 0.00 -29.68 -8.49
N TYR A 475 -0.60 -28.56 -8.12
CA TYR A 475 -1.36 -27.76 -9.10
C TYR A 475 -0.81 -26.34 -9.10
N GLY A 476 -0.89 -25.68 -10.26
CA GLY A 476 -0.47 -24.30 -10.39
C GLY A 476 -1.39 -23.56 -11.34
N LYS A 477 -1.57 -22.28 -11.09
CA LYS A 477 -2.40 -21.42 -11.91
C LYS A 477 -1.77 -21.17 -13.28
N ASN A 478 -2.59 -21.24 -14.31
CA ASN A 478 -2.29 -20.87 -15.70
C ASN A 478 -3.50 -20.14 -16.31
N SER A 479 -3.38 -19.64 -17.53
CA SER A 479 -4.47 -18.99 -18.27
C SER A 479 -4.33 -19.17 -19.76
N VAL A 480 -5.40 -18.96 -20.51
CA VAL A 480 -5.41 -18.99 -22.00
C VAL A 480 -4.48 -17.96 -22.64
N THR A 481 -4.11 -16.91 -21.93
CA THR A 481 -3.12 -15.91 -22.38
C THR A 481 -1.70 -16.21 -21.89
N GLY A 482 -1.51 -17.35 -21.25
CA GLY A 482 -0.23 -17.80 -20.68
C GLY A 482 0.07 -17.23 -19.30
N GLY A 483 0.62 -18.11 -18.41
CA GLY A 483 1.08 -17.77 -17.08
C GLY A 483 -0.01 -17.54 -16.03
N ALA A 484 0.43 -17.38 -14.78
CA ALA A 484 -0.45 -17.29 -13.61
C ALA A 484 -1.23 -15.95 -13.52
N TYR A 485 -0.79 -14.91 -14.21
CA TYR A 485 -1.36 -13.56 -14.12
C TYR A 485 -2.15 -13.16 -15.36
N GLY A 486 -2.95 -14.09 -15.93
CA GLY A 486 -3.85 -13.81 -17.07
C GLY A 486 -4.78 -12.62 -16.79
N ARG A 487 -4.82 -11.66 -17.70
CA ARG A 487 -5.70 -10.49 -17.61
C ARG A 487 -6.84 -10.62 -18.61
N PHE A 488 -8.06 -10.25 -18.19
CA PHE A 488 -9.23 -10.22 -19.08
C PHE A 488 -9.22 -8.93 -19.91
N TRP A 489 -8.24 -8.84 -20.80
CA TRP A 489 -8.00 -7.72 -21.71
C TRP A 489 -7.38 -8.19 -23.03
N ASN A 490 -7.35 -7.32 -24.01
CA ASN A 490 -6.52 -7.54 -25.20
C ASN A 490 -5.06 -7.20 -24.86
N PRO A 491 -4.09 -8.13 -24.97
CA PRO A 491 -2.70 -7.91 -24.57
C PRO A 491 -1.99 -6.85 -25.41
N ASP A 492 -2.38 -6.64 -26.69
CA ASP A 492 -1.75 -5.67 -27.58
C ASP A 492 -2.15 -4.23 -27.21
N THR A 493 -3.42 -4.02 -26.90
CA THR A 493 -3.97 -2.70 -26.57
C THR A 493 -4.05 -2.44 -25.08
N ARG A 494 -4.02 -3.49 -24.23
CA ARG A 494 -4.28 -3.47 -22.79
C ARG A 494 -5.63 -2.83 -22.43
N ILE A 495 -6.59 -2.86 -23.35
CA ILE A 495 -7.97 -2.46 -23.08
C ILE A 495 -8.71 -3.66 -22.49
N PRO A 496 -9.39 -3.52 -21.35
CA PRO A 496 -10.20 -4.58 -20.75
C PRO A 496 -11.32 -5.07 -21.67
N CYS A 497 -11.69 -6.34 -21.54
CA CYS A 497 -12.85 -6.91 -22.24
C CYS A 497 -14.17 -6.66 -21.50
N SER A 498 -14.13 -6.04 -20.34
CA SER A 498 -15.32 -5.56 -19.63
C SER A 498 -15.68 -4.14 -20.06
N ALA A 499 -16.96 -3.79 -19.91
CA ALA A 499 -17.45 -2.42 -20.12
C ALA A 499 -16.76 -1.45 -19.15
N PRO A 500 -16.49 -0.19 -19.57
CA PRO A 500 -15.98 0.85 -18.69
C PRO A 500 -17.00 1.22 -17.59
N PRO A 501 -16.58 1.99 -16.55
CA PRO A 501 -15.26 2.60 -16.40
C PRO A 501 -14.19 1.58 -15.97
N PHE A 502 -12.98 1.68 -16.56
CA PHE A 502 -11.85 0.80 -16.26
C PHE A 502 -11.14 1.19 -14.96
N GLY A 503 -11.21 2.46 -14.60
CA GLY A 503 -10.75 3.01 -13.34
C GLY A 503 -11.65 4.11 -12.86
N GLU A 504 -11.76 4.24 -11.54
CA GLU A 504 -12.63 5.21 -10.88
C GLU A 504 -11.94 5.85 -9.68
N LEU A 505 -12.34 7.08 -9.35
CA LEU A 505 -12.08 7.72 -8.08
C LEU A 505 -13.39 7.76 -7.28
N VAL A 506 -13.35 7.23 -6.07
CA VAL A 506 -14.51 7.07 -5.20
C VAL A 506 -14.28 7.81 -3.90
N ALA A 507 -15.24 8.63 -3.47
CA ALA A 507 -15.28 9.22 -2.14
C ALA A 507 -16.28 8.51 -1.25
N VAL A 508 -15.86 8.16 -0.04
CA VAL A 508 -16.70 7.52 0.98
C VAL A 508 -16.77 8.42 2.21
N ASP A 509 -17.96 8.70 2.68
CA ASP A 509 -18.21 9.37 3.97
C ASP A 509 -17.92 8.37 5.11
N VAL A 510 -16.89 8.66 5.90
CA VAL A 510 -16.45 7.76 6.97
C VAL A 510 -17.41 7.73 8.17
N ASN A 511 -18.33 8.69 8.29
CA ASN A 511 -19.30 8.72 9.38
C ASN A 511 -20.52 7.82 9.09
N THR A 512 -20.88 7.65 7.81
CA THR A 512 -22.03 6.86 7.38
C THR A 512 -21.66 5.55 6.71
N GLY A 513 -20.46 5.46 6.16
CA GLY A 513 -20.00 4.35 5.33
C GLY A 513 -20.62 4.34 3.93
N ASP A 514 -21.24 5.44 3.49
CA ASP A 514 -21.86 5.54 2.17
C ASP A 514 -20.92 6.17 1.14
N ILE A 515 -21.07 5.80 -0.12
CA ILE A 515 -20.36 6.46 -1.22
C ILE A 515 -20.98 7.84 -1.42
N SER A 516 -20.19 8.90 -1.23
CA SER A 516 -20.60 10.28 -1.46
C SER A 516 -20.65 10.61 -2.93
N TRP A 517 -19.64 10.17 -3.68
CA TRP A 517 -19.59 10.30 -5.14
C TRP A 517 -18.61 9.29 -5.74
N ARG A 518 -18.78 9.06 -7.04
CA ARG A 518 -17.94 8.18 -7.85
C ARG A 518 -17.82 8.76 -9.25
N VAL A 519 -16.60 8.83 -9.78
CA VAL A 519 -16.33 9.37 -11.13
C VAL A 519 -15.31 8.49 -11.86
N PRO A 520 -15.38 8.36 -13.19
CA PRO A 520 -14.31 7.77 -13.98
C PRO A 520 -12.99 8.50 -13.73
N LEU A 521 -11.90 7.73 -13.57
CA LEU A 521 -10.56 8.26 -13.37
C LEU A 521 -9.66 7.88 -14.54
N GLY A 522 -9.14 8.89 -15.22
CA GLY A 522 -8.31 8.69 -16.41
C GLY A 522 -9.09 8.50 -17.70
N ILE A 523 -8.35 8.39 -18.79
CA ILE A 523 -8.90 8.13 -20.13
C ILE A 523 -8.04 7.10 -20.88
N VAL A 524 -8.62 6.53 -21.90
CA VAL A 524 -7.92 5.76 -22.94
C VAL A 524 -7.90 6.63 -24.19
N ASP A 525 -6.74 7.21 -24.56
CA ASP A 525 -6.64 8.24 -25.60
C ASP A 525 -7.23 7.79 -26.95
N GLU A 526 -7.01 6.53 -27.33
CA GLU A 526 -7.54 5.98 -28.58
C GLU A 526 -9.08 5.88 -28.58
N LEU A 527 -9.68 5.70 -27.42
CA LEU A 527 -11.14 5.70 -27.25
C LEU A 527 -11.67 7.13 -27.19
N ALA A 528 -10.96 8.02 -26.50
CA ALA A 528 -11.31 9.45 -26.41
C ALA A 528 -11.30 10.11 -27.79
N ALA A 529 -10.33 9.77 -28.66
CA ALA A 529 -10.28 10.23 -30.05
C ALA A 529 -11.49 9.75 -30.90
N LYS A 530 -12.13 8.64 -30.50
CA LYS A 530 -13.38 8.13 -31.10
C LYS A 530 -14.65 8.66 -30.41
N GLY A 531 -14.52 9.61 -29.46
CA GLY A 531 -15.63 10.24 -28.74
C GLY A 531 -15.99 9.62 -27.40
N PHE A 532 -15.33 8.53 -26.96
CA PHE A 532 -15.58 7.86 -25.68
C PHE A 532 -14.68 8.42 -24.58
N LYS A 533 -15.11 9.47 -23.88
CA LYS A 533 -14.29 10.23 -22.91
C LYS A 533 -14.36 9.70 -21.47
N ASP A 534 -15.46 9.06 -21.08
CA ASP A 534 -15.70 8.62 -19.69
C ASP A 534 -15.30 7.14 -19.46
N THR A 535 -14.25 6.70 -20.13
CA THR A 535 -13.81 5.31 -20.03
C THR A 535 -13.09 4.98 -18.73
N GLY A 536 -12.56 5.98 -18.05
CA GLY A 536 -11.55 5.73 -17.03
C GLY A 536 -10.30 5.06 -17.62
N ALA A 537 -9.27 4.87 -16.81
CA ALA A 537 -8.08 4.08 -17.14
C ALA A 537 -7.67 3.26 -15.93
N LEU A 538 -7.01 2.12 -16.15
CA LEU A 538 -6.51 1.27 -15.06
C LEU A 538 -5.60 2.09 -14.15
N THR A 539 -5.73 1.90 -12.83
CA THR A 539 -5.07 2.72 -11.82
C THR A 539 -4.12 1.91 -10.94
N LEU A 540 -2.99 2.52 -10.58
CA LEU A 540 -2.08 2.10 -9.53
C LEU A 540 -1.45 3.35 -8.93
N GLY A 541 -1.28 3.39 -7.63
CA GLY A 541 -0.81 4.58 -6.91
C GLY A 541 -1.90 5.13 -6.00
N GLY A 542 -1.77 6.36 -5.56
CA GLY A 542 -2.72 6.94 -4.61
C GLY A 542 -2.94 8.42 -4.79
N SER A 543 -3.92 8.94 -4.06
CA SER A 543 -4.30 10.35 -4.03
C SER A 543 -3.71 11.08 -2.82
N MET A 544 -3.80 12.42 -2.86
CA MET A 544 -3.56 13.33 -1.74
C MET A 544 -4.74 14.31 -1.65
N ALA A 545 -5.31 14.44 -0.46
CA ALA A 545 -6.34 15.44 -0.17
C ALA A 545 -5.73 16.71 0.44
N THR A 546 -6.40 17.85 0.27
CA THR A 546 -5.94 19.15 0.81
C THR A 546 -7.03 19.86 1.59
N ALA A 547 -6.63 20.70 2.55
CA ALA A 547 -7.52 21.63 3.23
C ALA A 547 -8.06 22.73 2.28
N GLY A 548 -7.40 22.95 1.14
CA GLY A 548 -7.88 23.80 0.06
C GLY A 548 -9.09 23.24 -0.68
N GLY A 549 -9.54 22.01 -0.34
CA GLY A 549 -10.75 21.40 -0.92
C GLY A 549 -10.50 20.62 -2.21
N LEU A 550 -9.29 20.16 -2.44
CA LEU A 550 -8.89 19.43 -3.65
C LEU A 550 -8.39 18.00 -3.31
N VAL A 551 -8.51 17.12 -4.31
CA VAL A 551 -7.86 15.82 -4.35
C VAL A 551 -6.95 15.77 -5.56
N PHE A 552 -5.63 15.61 -5.34
CA PHE A 552 -4.64 15.45 -6.39
C PHE A 552 -4.34 13.97 -6.61
N ILE A 553 -4.26 13.55 -7.88
CA ILE A 553 -3.98 12.16 -8.24
C ILE A 553 -3.36 12.04 -9.63
N GLY A 554 -2.28 11.23 -9.75
CA GLY A 554 -1.82 10.67 -11.01
C GLY A 554 -2.47 9.30 -11.19
N ALA A 555 -1.77 8.26 -10.76
CA ALA A 555 -2.23 6.88 -10.60
C ALA A 555 -2.68 6.14 -11.88
N THR A 556 -3.02 6.82 -12.95
CA THR A 556 -3.60 6.24 -14.17
C THR A 556 -2.54 5.89 -15.23
N ALA A 557 -2.87 4.95 -16.10
CA ALA A 557 -2.04 4.53 -17.22
C ALA A 557 -2.19 5.46 -18.45
N ASP A 558 -2.45 6.75 -18.23
CA ASP A 558 -2.68 7.75 -19.28
C ASP A 558 -1.73 8.95 -19.19
N ARG A 559 -0.69 8.87 -18.36
CA ARG A 559 0.33 9.91 -18.15
C ARG A 559 -0.26 11.28 -17.81
N ARG A 560 -1.30 11.33 -16.97
CA ARG A 560 -1.92 12.60 -16.56
C ARG A 560 -1.91 12.77 -15.06
N PHE A 561 -1.76 14.01 -14.64
CA PHE A 561 -1.93 14.43 -13.25
C PHE A 561 -3.13 15.34 -13.16
N ARG A 562 -3.98 15.09 -12.17
CA ARG A 562 -5.31 15.70 -12.05
C ARG A 562 -5.56 16.28 -10.67
N ALA A 563 -6.43 17.30 -10.64
CA ALA A 563 -7.04 17.82 -9.42
C ALA A 563 -8.56 17.75 -9.53
N PHE A 564 -9.19 17.16 -8.52
CA PHE A 564 -10.62 17.04 -8.39
C PHE A 564 -11.12 17.91 -7.22
N GLU A 565 -12.33 18.46 -7.33
CA GLU A 565 -13.01 19.05 -6.19
C GLU A 565 -13.39 17.95 -5.19
N ALA A 566 -12.91 18.06 -3.94
CA ALA A 566 -13.05 17.02 -2.93
C ALA A 566 -14.52 16.72 -2.57
N LYS A 567 -15.42 17.72 -2.65
CA LYS A 567 -16.84 17.56 -2.31
C LYS A 567 -17.65 16.85 -3.38
N THR A 568 -17.32 17.04 -4.66
CA THR A 568 -18.19 16.63 -5.79
C THR A 568 -17.58 15.62 -6.73
N GLY A 569 -16.24 15.46 -6.70
CA GLY A 569 -15.52 14.66 -7.68
C GLY A 569 -15.38 15.32 -9.06
N LYS A 570 -15.73 16.60 -9.22
CA LYS A 570 -15.56 17.32 -10.48
C LYS A 570 -14.07 17.50 -10.76
N GLU A 571 -13.59 17.08 -11.95
CA GLU A 571 -12.25 17.38 -12.43
C GLU A 571 -12.13 18.87 -12.74
N LEU A 572 -11.16 19.54 -12.11
CA LEU A 572 -10.96 20.99 -12.22
C LEU A 572 -9.67 21.35 -12.97
N TRP A 573 -8.71 20.43 -13.00
CA TRP A 573 -7.43 20.64 -13.65
C TRP A 573 -6.80 19.30 -14.05
N VAL A 574 -6.16 19.29 -15.20
CA VAL A 574 -5.42 18.15 -15.71
C VAL A 574 -4.21 18.64 -16.51
N THR A 575 -3.08 17.93 -16.37
CA THR A 575 -1.88 18.16 -17.16
C THR A 575 -1.24 16.83 -17.56
N GLU A 576 -0.54 16.81 -18.70
CA GLU A 576 0.25 15.67 -19.11
C GLU A 576 1.57 15.61 -18.32
N LEU A 577 2.03 14.39 -18.09
CA LEU A 577 3.30 14.08 -17.47
C LEU A 577 4.23 13.39 -18.48
N ASP A 578 5.52 13.42 -18.19
CA ASP A 578 6.54 12.76 -19.02
C ASP A 578 6.39 11.23 -19.03
N ALA A 579 5.82 10.65 -17.95
CA ALA A 579 5.54 9.23 -17.79
C ALA A 579 4.34 8.98 -16.87
N ASP A 580 3.88 7.73 -16.76
CA ASP A 580 2.83 7.35 -15.78
C ASP A 580 3.28 7.62 -14.36
N ALA A 581 2.42 8.22 -13.54
CA ALA A 581 2.67 8.50 -12.13
C ALA A 581 1.98 7.46 -11.23
N LYS A 582 2.76 6.52 -10.69
CA LYS A 582 2.26 5.48 -9.77
C LYS A 582 2.52 5.82 -8.29
N ALA A 583 3.14 6.93 -8.01
CA ALA A 583 3.36 7.46 -6.67
C ALA A 583 2.11 8.22 -6.16
N ALA A 584 1.98 8.35 -4.85
CA ALA A 584 1.07 9.33 -4.28
C ALA A 584 1.73 10.73 -4.35
N PRO A 585 1.00 11.80 -4.72
CA PRO A 585 1.51 13.15 -4.69
C PRO A 585 1.69 13.66 -3.26
N MET A 586 2.46 14.72 -3.09
CA MET A 586 2.63 15.44 -1.83
C MET A 586 2.54 16.95 -2.05
N SER A 587 2.43 17.71 -0.95
CA SER A 587 2.40 19.17 -1.00
C SER A 587 3.20 19.78 0.15
N PHE A 588 3.95 20.84 -0.14
CA PHE A 588 4.73 21.57 0.87
C PHE A 588 4.61 23.07 0.69
N LEU A 589 4.99 23.83 1.72
CA LEU A 589 5.12 25.29 1.67
C LEU A 589 6.61 25.63 1.49
N GLY A 590 6.95 26.25 0.37
CA GLY A 590 8.29 26.73 0.10
C GLY A 590 8.69 27.92 1.00
N ARG A 591 9.99 28.17 1.13
CA ARG A 591 10.54 29.34 1.85
C ARG A 591 10.17 30.67 1.16
N ASP A 592 9.82 30.60 -0.11
CA ASP A 592 9.25 31.71 -0.89
C ASP A 592 7.77 32.00 -0.58
N GLY A 593 7.19 31.23 0.36
CA GLY A 593 5.80 31.36 0.78
C GLY A 593 4.77 30.76 -0.19
N ARG A 594 5.21 30.05 -1.26
CA ARG A 594 4.31 29.40 -2.23
C ARG A 594 4.01 27.96 -1.82
N GLN A 595 2.77 27.55 -2.04
CA GLN A 595 2.39 26.13 -1.95
C GLN A 595 2.79 25.41 -3.23
N TYR A 596 3.50 24.31 -3.08
CA TYR A 596 3.87 23.39 -4.15
C TYR A 596 3.11 22.08 -4.03
N VAL A 597 2.81 21.47 -5.18
CA VAL A 597 2.33 20.09 -5.30
C VAL A 597 3.33 19.32 -6.15
N VAL A 598 3.74 18.15 -5.67
CA VAL A 598 4.82 17.36 -6.30
C VAL A 598 4.35 15.95 -6.57
N ILE A 599 4.73 15.41 -7.75
CA ILE A 599 4.44 14.04 -8.16
C ILE A 599 5.67 13.41 -8.82
N MET A 600 5.89 12.11 -8.58
CA MET A 600 6.88 11.31 -9.31
C MET A 600 6.22 10.68 -10.53
N ALA A 601 6.67 11.07 -11.72
CA ALA A 601 6.33 10.44 -13.01
C ALA A 601 7.38 9.37 -13.32
N GLY A 602 7.20 8.17 -12.76
CA GLY A 602 8.20 7.09 -12.78
C GLY A 602 8.08 6.08 -13.92
N GLY A 603 6.95 6.03 -14.61
CA GLY A 603 6.72 5.09 -15.71
C GLY A 603 6.84 3.60 -15.34
N GLY A 604 7.11 2.77 -16.34
CA GLY A 604 7.67 1.41 -16.18
C GLY A 604 6.79 0.35 -15.48
N HIS A 605 5.46 0.45 -15.49
CA HIS A 605 4.58 -0.50 -14.82
C HIS A 605 3.86 -1.45 -15.79
N GLN A 606 3.40 -2.62 -15.29
CA GLN A 606 2.63 -3.63 -16.04
C GLN A 606 1.36 -3.06 -16.70
N LEU A 607 0.78 -1.99 -16.16
CA LEU A 607 -0.39 -1.31 -16.72
C LEU A 607 -0.04 -0.23 -17.74
N SER A 608 1.22 0.19 -17.87
CA SER A 608 1.65 1.24 -18.79
C SER A 608 1.36 0.83 -20.22
N ARG A 609 0.55 1.61 -20.93
CA ARG A 609 0.19 1.40 -22.35
C ARG A 609 1.25 1.97 -23.29
N THR A 610 2.09 2.87 -22.78
CA THR A 610 3.20 3.47 -23.51
C THR A 610 4.51 2.75 -23.20
N LYS A 611 5.47 2.80 -24.12
CA LYS A 611 6.84 2.37 -23.84
C LYS A 611 7.36 3.15 -22.62
N PRO A 612 8.16 2.53 -21.74
CA PRO A 612 8.78 3.25 -20.63
C PRO A 612 9.47 4.50 -21.18
N ALA A 613 9.17 5.66 -20.60
CA ALA A 613 9.99 6.84 -20.84
C ALA A 613 11.41 6.56 -20.30
N ALA A 614 12.42 7.10 -20.93
CA ALA A 614 13.76 7.09 -20.39
C ALA A 614 13.78 8.01 -19.15
N GLY A 615 13.92 7.44 -17.95
CA GLY A 615 14.02 8.16 -16.69
C GLY A 615 12.70 8.35 -15.93
N SER A 616 12.82 8.71 -14.66
CA SER A 616 11.73 9.09 -13.77
C SER A 616 11.90 10.54 -13.34
N ASN A 617 10.92 11.37 -13.66
CA ASN A 617 10.91 12.79 -13.32
C ASN A 617 10.10 13.07 -12.05
N LEU A 618 10.75 13.69 -11.08
CA LEU A 618 10.05 14.38 -9.99
C LEU A 618 9.62 15.77 -10.51
N ILE A 619 8.33 16.05 -10.46
CA ILE A 619 7.76 17.26 -11.08
C ILE A 619 7.01 18.05 -10.03
N ALA A 620 7.29 19.35 -9.93
CA ALA A 620 6.63 20.29 -9.04
C ALA A 620 5.74 21.26 -9.81
N PHE A 621 4.61 21.59 -9.19
CA PHE A 621 3.63 22.56 -9.68
C PHE A 621 3.32 23.58 -8.59
N ALA A 622 3.10 24.83 -8.98
CA ALA A 622 2.64 25.90 -8.08
C ALA A 622 1.79 26.90 -8.85
N LEU A 623 1.09 27.78 -8.12
CA LEU A 623 0.43 28.93 -8.73
C LEU A 623 1.48 29.90 -9.32
N PRO A 624 1.15 30.65 -10.38
CA PRO A 624 2.04 31.69 -10.92
C PRO A 624 2.55 32.63 -9.82
N SER A 625 3.78 33.11 -9.94
CA SER A 625 4.29 34.18 -9.08
C SER A 625 3.48 35.46 -9.32
N LYS A 626 3.06 36.13 -8.25
CA LYS A 626 2.37 37.41 -8.34
C LYS A 626 3.29 38.50 -8.81
#